data_f7d7a50a4f3f030025f3ad4aad2d6c06
#
_entry.id   f7d7a50a4f3f030025f3ad4aad2d6c06
#
_cell.length_a   1.000
_cell.length_b   1.000
_cell.length_c   1.000
_cell.angle_alpha   90.00
_cell.angle_beta   90.00
_cell.angle_gamma   90.00
#
_symmetry.space_group_name_H-M   'P 1'
#
loop_
_entity.id
_entity.type
_entity.pdbx_description
1 polymer ?
#
loop_
_entity_poly.entity_id
_entity_poly.type
_entity_poly.pdbx_seq_one_letter_code
_entity_poly.pdbx_strand_id
1 'polypeptide(L)'
;MTRLLRPLLAAAVAGLLGVALAPPAQAQTRTHDSQFKRVAYFIQWGIYGRNFHVKDMDTSGAAAKLTHINYAFGFVNQQGDCFSADPWADWQRGVPAEQSVDGVADDGTGALQGNMNQLKKLKAKYPKLKVLISLGGWTGSAYFSDAVLTPEGRSKLAASCIDLWLKGNLPGSAPGAGAGVFDGIDLDWEWPGSDGNAGNVIRPEDKQNFTLFLAELRRQMKAYDRKDELTAFLPAAAAKIDAGFEVQKVFSYLDFATIQGYDLHGPWEPRTGHNGNLFTDRKDPNPVKYSVDQTVRDYISRGAPKRKIVVGIPAYGQGWTGVTGGNGLWKPATGPAPGKWAAGVEDYKDLVNKPGKRYRDLLTGTLWLYDGNEFWSYDDPAVLLEKAAYIRLKGLGGSMMWSIDQDDNKASLTKALYTVLR
;
A
#
# COMPACT_ATOMS: atom_id res chain seq x y z
N MET A 1 20.17 38.56 -94.58
CA MET A 1 21.35 37.70 -94.72
C MET A 1 21.29 36.64 -93.60
N THR A 2 20.66 35.53 -93.92
CA THR A 2 21.26 34.20 -94.13
C THR A 2 22.14 33.68 -92.96
N ARG A 3 21.71 32.70 -92.21
CA ARG A 3 22.08 31.28 -92.26
C ARG A 3 21.72 30.57 -90.89
N LEU A 4 20.87 29.63 -91.00
CA LEU A 4 21.00 28.15 -90.98
C LEU A 4 21.14 27.52 -89.63
N LEU A 5 20.06 26.91 -89.24
CA LEU A 5 19.75 25.60 -88.75
C LEU A 5 20.90 24.64 -88.49
N ARG A 6 20.88 23.97 -87.31
CA ARG A 6 20.91 22.50 -87.17
C ARG A 6 20.60 22.06 -85.80
N PRO A 7 19.85 20.97 -85.64
CA PRO A 7 19.44 20.47 -84.34
C PRO A 7 20.41 19.39 -83.78
N LEU A 8 20.59 19.35 -82.49
CA LEU A 8 21.29 18.26 -81.84
C LEU A 8 20.30 17.53 -80.86
N LEU A 9 20.12 16.28 -81.19
CA LEU A 9 19.44 15.28 -80.26
C LEU A 9 20.22 15.23 -78.98
N ALA A 10 19.48 15.32 -77.86
CA ALA A 10 19.96 14.93 -76.52
C ALA A 10 19.13 13.77 -76.05
N ALA A 11 19.79 12.64 -75.82
CA ALA A 11 19.20 11.39 -75.28
C ALA A 11 18.74 11.57 -73.82
N ALA A 12 17.52 11.25 -73.59
CA ALA A 12 16.98 11.15 -72.23
C ALA A 12 17.49 9.88 -71.53
N VAL A 13 18.33 10.04 -70.51
CA VAL A 13 18.68 8.95 -69.57
C VAL A 13 17.67 9.01 -68.44
N ALA A 14 16.76 8.05 -68.45
CA ALA A 14 15.83 7.81 -67.36
C ALA A 14 16.58 7.16 -66.16
N GLY A 15 16.93 7.98 -65.19
CA GLY A 15 17.41 7.50 -63.90
C GLY A 15 16.23 7.08 -63.02
N LEU A 16 15.99 5.78 -62.90
CA LEU A 16 15.08 5.17 -61.90
C LEU A 16 15.71 5.33 -60.52
N LEU A 17 15.30 6.37 -59.79
CA LEU A 17 15.51 6.45 -58.34
C LEU A 17 14.59 5.43 -57.66
N GLY A 18 15.14 4.28 -57.32
CA GLY A 18 14.50 3.29 -56.43
C GLY A 18 14.39 3.87 -55.02
N VAL A 19 13.22 4.38 -54.67
CA VAL A 19 12.88 4.66 -53.30
C VAL A 19 12.69 3.32 -52.60
N ALA A 20 13.71 2.88 -51.88
CA ALA A 20 13.57 1.75 -50.94
C ALA A 20 12.62 2.19 -49.83
N LEU A 21 11.37 1.72 -49.88
CA LEU A 21 10.46 1.79 -48.77
C LEU A 21 11.05 0.98 -47.62
N ALA A 22 11.57 1.66 -46.61
CA ALA A 22 11.93 1.05 -45.36
C ALA A 22 10.67 0.37 -44.79
N PRO A 23 10.78 -0.89 -44.30
CA PRO A 23 9.64 -1.55 -43.66
C PRO A 23 9.17 -0.69 -42.47
N PRO A 24 7.85 -0.63 -42.22
CA PRO A 24 7.35 0.13 -41.06
C PRO A 24 8.06 -0.43 -39.84
N ALA A 25 8.68 0.45 -39.06
CA ALA A 25 9.25 0.11 -37.77
C ALA A 25 8.13 -0.58 -36.99
N GLN A 26 8.27 -1.87 -36.75
CA GLN A 26 7.41 -2.58 -35.82
C GLN A 26 7.52 -1.82 -34.51
N ALA A 27 6.42 -1.15 -34.13
CA ALA A 27 6.26 -0.60 -32.80
C ALA A 27 6.47 -1.79 -31.85
N GLN A 28 7.68 -1.89 -31.30
CA GLN A 28 7.91 -2.76 -30.15
C GLN A 28 6.87 -2.30 -29.12
N THR A 29 5.84 -3.10 -28.96
CA THR A 29 5.01 -3.05 -27.76
C THR A 29 5.96 -3.30 -26.60
N ARG A 30 6.51 -2.19 -26.06
CA ARG A 30 7.13 -2.22 -24.74
C ARG A 30 6.01 -2.79 -23.85
N THR A 31 6.19 -4.03 -23.42
CA THR A 31 5.46 -4.55 -22.27
C THR A 31 5.81 -3.58 -21.15
N HIS A 32 4.92 -2.61 -20.90
CA HIS A 32 5.04 -1.73 -19.75
C HIS A 32 4.93 -2.64 -18.53
N ASP A 33 6.07 -3.02 -17.96
CA ASP A 33 6.09 -3.34 -16.55
C ASP A 33 5.44 -2.15 -15.85
N SER A 34 4.39 -2.42 -15.11
CA SER A 34 3.55 -1.38 -14.52
C SER A 34 4.41 -0.29 -13.89
N GLN A 35 4.35 0.91 -14.45
CA GLN A 35 5.08 2.06 -13.95
C GLN A 35 4.69 2.39 -12.51
N PHE A 36 3.48 2.00 -12.10
CA PHE A 36 2.89 2.32 -10.80
C PHE A 36 2.79 1.09 -9.91
N LYS A 37 3.15 1.26 -8.64
CA LYS A 37 2.88 0.29 -7.59
C LYS A 37 1.39 0.30 -7.26
N ARG A 38 0.79 -0.87 -7.15
CA ARG A 38 -0.57 -1.08 -6.65
C ARG A 38 -0.46 -2.11 -5.55
N VAL A 39 -0.31 -1.58 -4.34
CA VAL A 39 -0.10 -2.35 -3.12
C VAL A 39 -1.43 -2.55 -2.42
N ALA A 40 -1.66 -3.69 -1.81
CA ALA A 40 -2.77 -3.89 -0.87
C ALA A 40 -2.28 -4.65 0.35
N TYR A 41 -2.76 -4.27 1.52
CA TYR A 41 -2.57 -5.05 2.72
C TYR A 41 -3.53 -6.24 2.74
N PHE A 42 -2.99 -7.43 3.03
CA PHE A 42 -3.75 -8.63 3.41
C PHE A 42 -3.56 -8.85 4.91
N ILE A 43 -4.66 -8.85 5.65
CA ILE A 43 -4.63 -9.05 7.09
C ILE A 43 -4.65 -10.55 7.44
N GLN A 44 -3.64 -11.01 8.18
CA GLN A 44 -3.48 -12.38 8.63
C GLN A 44 -4.76 -12.95 9.29
N TRP A 45 -5.38 -12.14 10.15
CA TRP A 45 -6.58 -12.50 10.91
C TRP A 45 -7.89 -12.42 10.10
N GLY A 46 -7.83 -12.05 8.83
CA GLY A 46 -8.98 -12.00 7.94
C GLY A 46 -9.68 -13.34 7.78
N ILE A 47 -8.97 -14.44 7.95
CA ILE A 47 -9.48 -15.81 7.84
C ILE A 47 -10.50 -16.20 8.93
N TYR A 48 -10.57 -15.45 10.03
CA TYR A 48 -11.48 -15.71 11.14
C TYR A 48 -12.87 -15.08 10.90
N GLY A 49 -13.32 -14.18 11.76
CA GLY A 49 -14.66 -13.58 11.69
C GLY A 49 -15.00 -12.89 10.37
N ARG A 50 -14.00 -12.39 9.62
CA ARG A 50 -14.18 -11.80 8.28
C ARG A 50 -14.36 -12.85 7.20
N ASN A 51 -13.90 -14.09 7.43
CA ASN A 51 -13.92 -15.19 6.48
C ASN A 51 -13.36 -14.78 5.10
N PHE A 52 -12.25 -14.03 5.12
CA PHE A 52 -11.55 -13.57 3.92
C PHE A 52 -10.20 -14.30 3.81
N HIS A 53 -10.05 -15.05 2.74
CA HIS A 53 -8.90 -15.92 2.47
C HIS A 53 -8.06 -15.39 1.31
N VAL A 54 -6.83 -15.87 1.20
CA VAL A 54 -5.94 -15.52 0.06
C VAL A 54 -6.61 -15.81 -1.28
N LYS A 55 -7.41 -16.88 -1.37
CA LYS A 55 -8.23 -17.22 -2.55
C LYS A 55 -9.17 -16.10 -2.97
N ASP A 56 -9.71 -15.31 -2.03
CA ASP A 56 -10.70 -14.28 -2.37
C ASP A 56 -10.07 -13.13 -3.18
N MET A 57 -8.77 -12.89 -3.02
CA MET A 57 -8.05 -11.97 -3.91
C MET A 57 -7.98 -12.47 -5.36
N ASP A 58 -7.93 -13.78 -5.56
CA ASP A 58 -7.97 -14.40 -6.88
C ASP A 58 -9.38 -14.35 -7.47
N THR A 59 -10.37 -14.81 -6.73
CA THR A 59 -11.76 -14.96 -7.21
C THR A 59 -12.45 -13.61 -7.47
N SER A 60 -12.13 -12.56 -6.69
CA SER A 60 -12.59 -11.19 -6.98
C SER A 60 -11.90 -10.55 -8.19
N GLY A 61 -10.76 -11.13 -8.61
CA GLY A 61 -9.89 -10.59 -9.65
C GLY A 61 -8.97 -9.46 -9.18
N ALA A 62 -8.85 -9.23 -7.87
CA ALA A 62 -7.96 -8.23 -7.28
C ALA A 62 -6.49 -8.59 -7.53
N ALA A 63 -6.08 -9.85 -7.30
CA ALA A 63 -4.70 -10.29 -7.45
C ALA A 63 -4.10 -9.97 -8.82
N ALA A 64 -4.87 -10.12 -9.90
CA ALA A 64 -4.47 -9.78 -11.27
C ALA A 64 -4.24 -8.27 -11.49
N LYS A 65 -4.65 -7.41 -10.58
CA LYS A 65 -4.55 -5.94 -10.67
C LYS A 65 -3.48 -5.38 -9.74
N LEU A 66 -3.06 -6.13 -8.74
CA LEU A 66 -2.03 -5.75 -7.79
C LEU A 66 -0.62 -6.00 -8.35
N THR A 67 0.34 -5.25 -7.82
CA THR A 67 1.78 -5.48 -8.02
C THR A 67 2.41 -6.03 -6.74
N HIS A 68 1.86 -5.67 -5.58
CA HIS A 68 2.36 -6.05 -4.26
C HIS A 68 1.21 -6.37 -3.31
N ILE A 69 1.48 -7.31 -2.42
CA ILE A 69 0.69 -7.58 -1.22
C ILE A 69 1.62 -7.34 -0.03
N ASN A 70 1.21 -6.48 0.90
CA ASN A 70 1.82 -6.38 2.22
C ASN A 70 1.05 -7.31 3.16
N TYR A 71 1.70 -8.35 3.66
CA TYR A 71 1.11 -9.31 4.59
C TYR A 71 1.22 -8.76 6.02
N ALA A 72 0.10 -8.47 6.64
CA ALA A 72 0.02 -7.87 7.97
C ALA A 72 -0.34 -8.93 9.01
N PHE A 73 0.49 -9.20 10.03
CA PHE A 73 1.76 -8.61 10.35
C PHE A 73 2.75 -9.65 10.88
N GLY A 74 4.03 -9.38 10.67
CA GLY A 74 5.07 -9.88 11.56
C GLY A 74 5.31 -8.90 12.72
N PHE A 75 5.88 -9.37 13.82
CA PHE A 75 6.03 -8.58 15.05
C PHE A 75 7.46 -8.61 15.56
N VAL A 76 7.79 -7.65 16.44
CA VAL A 76 9.03 -7.58 17.20
C VAL A 76 8.70 -7.84 18.65
N ASN A 77 9.39 -8.81 19.28
CA ASN A 77 9.21 -9.11 20.70
C ASN A 77 10.11 -8.26 21.61
N GLN A 78 9.91 -8.38 22.91
CA GLN A 78 10.69 -7.64 23.92
C GLN A 78 12.18 -7.98 23.88
N GLN A 79 12.56 -9.14 23.36
CA GLN A 79 13.95 -9.56 23.21
C GLN A 79 14.61 -9.00 21.95
N GLY A 80 13.85 -8.29 21.10
CA GLY A 80 14.32 -7.72 19.83
C GLY A 80 14.44 -8.77 18.72
N ASP A 81 13.62 -9.81 18.74
CA ASP A 81 13.50 -10.79 17.67
C ASP A 81 12.21 -10.65 16.90
N CYS A 82 12.23 -10.95 15.61
CA CYS A 82 11.03 -11.10 14.82
C CYS A 82 10.26 -12.37 15.16
N PHE A 83 8.91 -12.30 15.19
CA PHE A 83 8.06 -13.47 15.43
C PHE A 83 6.70 -13.32 14.74
N SER A 84 5.98 -14.43 14.60
CA SER A 84 4.55 -14.44 14.26
C SER A 84 3.71 -14.49 15.54
N ALA A 85 2.69 -13.66 15.63
CA ALA A 85 1.72 -13.74 16.71
C ALA A 85 0.66 -14.85 16.49
N ASP A 86 0.55 -15.37 15.27
CA ASP A 86 -0.39 -16.44 14.91
C ASP A 86 0.23 -17.43 13.92
N PRO A 87 1.17 -18.28 14.38
CA PRO A 87 1.76 -19.32 13.55
C PRO A 87 0.75 -20.27 12.92
N TRP A 88 -0.39 -20.45 13.59
CA TRP A 88 -1.44 -21.33 13.08
C TRP A 88 -2.03 -20.77 11.77
N ALA A 89 -2.43 -19.51 11.75
CA ALA A 89 -2.94 -18.86 10.55
C ALA A 89 -1.86 -18.76 9.45
N ASP A 90 -0.61 -18.46 9.85
CA ASP A 90 0.46 -18.20 8.93
C ASP A 90 0.92 -19.46 8.18
N TRP A 91 1.26 -20.55 8.89
CA TRP A 91 1.87 -21.74 8.25
C TRP A 91 1.48 -23.10 8.80
N GLN A 92 0.58 -23.21 9.79
CA GLN A 92 0.25 -24.49 10.39
C GLN A 92 -1.17 -24.98 10.05
N ARG A 93 -2.08 -24.06 9.71
CA ARG A 93 -3.47 -24.39 9.41
C ARG A 93 -3.59 -25.15 8.10
N GLY A 94 -4.17 -26.36 8.11
CA GLY A 94 -4.61 -27.03 6.90
C GLY A 94 -5.73 -26.25 6.21
N VAL A 95 -5.51 -25.79 4.99
CA VAL A 95 -6.49 -25.04 4.20
C VAL A 95 -7.31 -26.01 3.35
N PRO A 96 -8.65 -26.07 3.50
CA PRO A 96 -9.50 -26.95 2.72
C PRO A 96 -9.59 -26.49 1.27
N ALA A 97 -9.96 -27.40 0.37
CA ALA A 97 -9.96 -27.18 -1.09
C ALA A 97 -10.78 -25.94 -1.51
N GLU A 98 -11.93 -25.73 -0.88
CA GLU A 98 -12.81 -24.59 -1.16
C GLU A 98 -12.22 -23.24 -0.79
N GLN A 99 -11.24 -23.19 0.12
CA GLN A 99 -10.50 -21.98 0.52
C GLN A 99 -9.11 -21.89 -0.11
N SER A 100 -8.68 -22.93 -0.83
CA SER A 100 -7.37 -22.97 -1.48
C SER A 100 -7.39 -22.29 -2.84
N VAL A 101 -6.31 -21.54 -3.15
CA VAL A 101 -6.16 -20.78 -4.41
C VAL A 101 -6.24 -21.68 -5.65
N ASP A 102 -5.66 -22.87 -5.58
CA ASP A 102 -5.65 -23.85 -6.68
C ASP A 102 -6.75 -24.91 -6.59
N GLY A 103 -7.61 -24.82 -5.56
CA GLY A 103 -8.67 -25.80 -5.32
C GLY A 103 -8.18 -27.13 -4.73
N VAL A 104 -6.91 -27.23 -4.36
CA VAL A 104 -6.32 -28.42 -3.71
C VAL A 104 -6.11 -28.12 -2.23
N ALA A 105 -6.66 -28.96 -1.36
CA ALA A 105 -6.50 -28.82 0.08
C ALA A 105 -5.02 -28.99 0.49
N ASP A 106 -4.63 -28.32 1.57
CA ASP A 106 -3.38 -28.64 2.25
C ASP A 106 -3.57 -29.98 2.98
N ASP A 107 -2.72 -30.96 2.69
CA ASP A 107 -2.89 -32.35 3.13
C ASP A 107 -2.43 -32.64 4.57
N GLY A 108 -1.96 -31.61 5.27
CA GLY A 108 -1.40 -31.75 6.61
C GLY A 108 -0.01 -32.37 6.69
N THR A 109 0.51 -32.86 5.57
CA THR A 109 1.85 -33.49 5.48
C THR A 109 2.89 -32.55 4.87
N GLY A 110 2.44 -31.45 4.25
CA GLY A 110 3.31 -30.44 3.64
C GLY A 110 4.14 -29.67 4.67
N ALA A 111 5.36 -29.30 4.29
CA ALA A 111 6.26 -28.51 5.12
C ALA A 111 5.74 -27.07 5.36
N LEU A 112 4.80 -26.60 4.54
CA LEU A 112 4.20 -25.26 4.60
C LEU A 112 2.69 -25.37 4.34
N GLN A 113 1.90 -24.77 5.19
CA GLN A 113 0.44 -24.67 5.10
C GLN A 113 -0.02 -23.22 5.31
N GLY A 114 -1.29 -23.01 5.61
CA GLY A 114 -1.87 -21.73 6.02
C GLY A 114 -1.78 -20.64 4.95
N ASN A 115 -1.87 -19.39 5.41
CA ASN A 115 -1.84 -18.24 4.52
C ASN A 115 -0.56 -18.19 3.68
N MET A 116 0.58 -18.58 4.24
CA MET A 116 1.87 -18.55 3.54
C MET A 116 1.89 -19.53 2.34
N ASN A 117 1.35 -20.75 2.51
CA ASN A 117 1.22 -21.68 1.39
C ASN A 117 0.26 -21.13 0.33
N GLN A 118 -0.86 -20.56 0.74
CA GLN A 118 -1.81 -19.97 -0.19
C GLN A 118 -1.23 -18.76 -0.96
N LEU A 119 -0.39 -17.94 -0.32
CA LEU A 119 0.37 -16.88 -0.99
C LEU A 119 1.37 -17.45 -2.01
N LYS A 120 2.02 -18.56 -1.70
CA LYS A 120 2.92 -19.26 -2.63
C LYS A 120 2.17 -19.77 -3.86
N LYS A 121 0.97 -20.37 -3.66
CA LYS A 121 0.07 -20.77 -4.75
C LYS A 121 -0.41 -19.56 -5.57
N LEU A 122 -0.73 -18.44 -4.91
CA LEU A 122 -1.14 -17.21 -5.59
C LEU A 122 -0.01 -16.63 -6.45
N LYS A 123 1.23 -16.59 -5.94
CA LYS A 123 2.41 -16.17 -6.71
C LYS A 123 2.68 -17.08 -7.91
N ALA A 124 2.48 -18.38 -7.79
CA ALA A 124 2.59 -19.30 -8.93
C ALA A 124 1.60 -18.97 -10.05
N LYS A 125 0.38 -18.55 -9.69
CA LYS A 125 -0.65 -18.10 -10.64
C LYS A 125 -0.36 -16.69 -11.20
N TYR A 126 0.25 -15.81 -10.40
CA TYR A 126 0.58 -14.42 -10.74
C TYR A 126 2.08 -14.15 -10.53
N PRO A 127 2.98 -14.59 -11.43
CA PRO A 127 4.43 -14.57 -11.19
C PRO A 127 5.07 -13.18 -11.05
N LYS A 128 4.35 -12.11 -11.42
CA LYS A 128 4.81 -10.72 -11.25
C LYS A 128 4.36 -10.11 -9.93
N LEU A 129 3.48 -10.77 -9.19
CA LEU A 129 2.99 -10.32 -7.90
C LEU A 129 4.06 -10.56 -6.85
N LYS A 130 4.42 -9.51 -6.12
CA LYS A 130 5.33 -9.58 -4.98
C LYS A 130 4.55 -9.60 -3.67
N VAL A 131 5.09 -10.29 -2.68
CA VAL A 131 4.53 -10.33 -1.33
C VAL A 131 5.60 -9.86 -0.36
N LEU A 132 5.32 -8.83 0.42
CA LEU A 132 6.21 -8.33 1.46
C LEU A 132 5.60 -8.66 2.83
N ILE A 133 6.45 -9.10 3.77
CA ILE A 133 6.03 -9.14 5.17
C ILE A 133 6.06 -7.73 5.74
N SER A 134 4.94 -7.25 6.28
CA SER A 134 4.89 -5.99 7.00
C SER A 134 5.12 -6.23 8.48
N LEU A 135 6.04 -5.47 9.08
CA LEU A 135 6.47 -5.65 10.47
C LEU A 135 5.94 -4.50 11.32
N GLY A 136 5.11 -4.80 12.32
CA GLY A 136 4.61 -3.81 13.25
C GLY A 136 3.11 -3.55 13.16
N GLY A 137 2.73 -2.41 12.59
CA GLY A 137 1.38 -1.86 12.63
C GLY A 137 1.05 -1.18 13.96
N TRP A 138 -0.17 -0.62 14.07
CA TRP A 138 -0.60 0.17 15.23
C TRP A 138 -0.37 -0.55 16.58
N THR A 139 -0.75 -1.82 16.67
CA THR A 139 -0.63 -2.61 17.91
C THR A 139 0.70 -3.33 18.05
N GLY A 140 1.51 -3.43 16.99
CA GLY A 140 2.76 -4.19 16.97
C GLY A 140 4.03 -3.36 17.09
N SER A 141 3.90 -2.06 17.38
CA SER A 141 5.04 -1.13 17.35
C SER A 141 5.75 -0.93 18.71
N ALA A 142 5.30 -1.60 19.77
CA ALA A 142 5.73 -1.33 21.13
C ALA A 142 7.24 -1.47 21.37
N TYR A 143 7.89 -2.45 20.76
CA TYR A 143 9.28 -2.83 21.07
C TYR A 143 10.32 -2.38 20.05
N PHE A 144 9.93 -1.68 18.97
CA PHE A 144 10.91 -1.22 17.97
C PHE A 144 11.98 -0.31 18.57
N SER A 145 11.58 0.69 19.35
CA SER A 145 12.50 1.66 19.95
C SER A 145 13.58 0.98 20.82
N ASP A 146 13.20 -0.06 21.59
CA ASP A 146 14.14 -0.86 22.38
C ASP A 146 15.05 -1.71 21.49
N ALA A 147 14.47 -2.41 20.50
CA ALA A 147 15.18 -3.34 19.65
C ALA A 147 16.23 -2.66 18.75
N VAL A 148 15.99 -1.39 18.34
CA VAL A 148 16.92 -0.68 17.45
C VAL A 148 17.86 0.30 18.16
N LEU A 149 17.83 0.35 19.49
CA LEU A 149 18.57 1.35 20.27
C LEU A 149 20.08 1.26 20.05
N THR A 150 20.65 0.05 19.99
CA THR A 150 22.07 -0.17 19.81
C THR A 150 22.42 -0.76 18.43
N PRO A 151 23.67 -0.64 17.95
CA PRO A 151 24.10 -1.31 16.72
C PRO A 151 23.89 -2.83 16.75
N GLU A 152 24.14 -3.46 17.89
CA GLU A 152 23.96 -4.90 18.10
C GLU A 152 22.48 -5.28 18.03
N GLY A 153 21.60 -4.48 18.66
CA GLY A 153 20.15 -4.66 18.60
C GLY A 153 19.62 -4.56 17.17
N ARG A 154 20.04 -3.53 16.41
CA ARG A 154 19.67 -3.38 15.00
C ARG A 154 20.11 -4.57 14.16
N SER A 155 21.35 -5.04 14.37
CA SER A 155 21.91 -6.19 13.64
C SER A 155 21.18 -7.48 13.98
N LYS A 156 20.86 -7.70 15.25
CA LYS A 156 20.09 -8.85 15.75
C LYS A 156 18.68 -8.86 15.16
N LEU A 157 17.95 -7.75 15.26
CA LEU A 157 16.59 -7.65 14.74
C LEU A 157 16.56 -7.90 13.23
N ALA A 158 17.47 -7.26 12.47
CA ALA A 158 17.54 -7.47 11.02
C ALA A 158 17.81 -8.95 10.68
N ALA A 159 18.76 -9.59 11.36
CA ALA A 159 19.08 -11.00 11.14
C ALA A 159 17.89 -11.91 11.46
N SER A 160 17.21 -11.67 12.57
CA SER A 160 16.05 -12.43 13.01
C SER A 160 14.88 -12.32 12.01
N CYS A 161 14.59 -11.11 11.51
CA CYS A 161 13.51 -10.91 10.54
C CYS A 161 13.82 -11.59 9.19
N ILE A 162 15.06 -11.48 8.72
CA ILE A 162 15.50 -12.13 7.49
C ILE A 162 15.45 -13.65 7.64
N ASP A 163 15.90 -14.17 8.77
CA ASP A 163 15.93 -15.61 9.02
C ASP A 163 14.52 -16.20 9.05
N LEU A 164 13.62 -15.58 9.82
CA LEU A 164 12.24 -16.05 9.94
C LEU A 164 11.47 -15.92 8.61
N TRP A 165 11.46 -14.73 8.00
CA TRP A 165 10.53 -14.42 6.94
C TRP A 165 11.10 -14.63 5.53
N LEU A 166 12.35 -14.20 5.26
CA LEU A 166 12.90 -14.29 3.90
C LEU A 166 13.54 -15.67 3.66
N LYS A 167 14.34 -16.18 4.61
CA LYS A 167 14.85 -17.54 4.53
C LYS A 167 13.80 -18.60 4.85
N GLY A 168 12.71 -18.21 5.52
CA GLY A 168 11.60 -19.08 5.83
C GLY A 168 11.91 -20.15 6.85
N ASN A 169 12.79 -19.88 7.83
CA ASN A 169 13.10 -20.76 8.95
C ASN A 169 11.99 -20.67 10.01
N LEU A 170 10.83 -21.26 9.69
CA LEU A 170 9.64 -21.19 10.51
C LEU A 170 9.74 -22.11 11.73
N PRO A 171 9.45 -21.63 12.97
CA PRO A 171 9.45 -22.49 14.16
C PRO A 171 8.51 -23.70 14.01
N GLY A 172 9.04 -24.89 14.30
CA GLY A 172 8.28 -26.13 14.17
C GLY A 172 8.19 -26.71 12.76
N SER A 173 8.82 -26.09 11.78
CA SER A 173 8.87 -26.57 10.38
C SER A 173 10.29 -26.94 9.96
N ALA A 174 10.43 -27.59 8.81
CA ALA A 174 11.75 -27.84 8.23
C ALA A 174 12.46 -26.52 7.87
N PRO A 175 13.80 -26.45 7.97
CA PRO A 175 14.55 -25.27 7.56
C PRO A 175 14.20 -24.84 6.13
N GLY A 176 13.92 -23.55 5.93
CA GLY A 176 13.57 -22.99 4.63
C GLY A 176 12.16 -23.33 4.12
N ALA A 177 11.28 -23.90 4.95
CA ALA A 177 9.90 -24.22 4.55
C ALA A 177 9.13 -23.04 3.97
N GLY A 178 9.31 -21.84 4.56
CA GLY A 178 8.70 -20.59 4.11
C GLY A 178 9.48 -19.85 3.02
N ALA A 179 10.59 -20.36 2.53
CA ALA A 179 11.41 -19.68 1.54
C ALA A 179 10.62 -19.39 0.25
N GLY A 180 10.80 -18.18 -0.29
CA GLY A 180 10.16 -17.74 -1.52
C GLY A 180 8.68 -17.32 -1.39
N VAL A 181 8.13 -17.29 -0.16
CA VAL A 181 6.82 -16.67 0.10
C VAL A 181 6.94 -15.18 0.00
N PHE A 182 7.90 -14.58 0.73
CA PHE A 182 8.11 -13.14 0.77
C PHE A 182 9.25 -12.70 -0.15
N ASP A 183 9.05 -11.57 -0.83
CA ASP A 183 9.97 -10.91 -1.74
C ASP A 183 10.58 -9.66 -1.11
N GLY A 184 10.46 -9.51 0.20
CA GLY A 184 10.98 -8.37 0.93
C GLY A 184 10.27 -8.09 2.24
N ILE A 185 10.65 -6.97 2.85
CA ILE A 185 10.17 -6.51 4.15
C ILE A 185 9.59 -5.10 4.01
N ASP A 186 8.43 -4.89 4.60
CA ASP A 186 7.81 -3.60 4.83
C ASP A 186 7.92 -3.26 6.31
N LEU A 187 8.31 -2.02 6.66
CA LEU A 187 8.38 -1.56 8.06
C LEU A 187 7.20 -0.66 8.37
N ASP A 188 6.39 -1.08 9.31
CA ASP A 188 5.21 -0.37 9.78
C ASP A 188 5.38 -0.02 11.27
N TRP A 189 6.40 0.80 11.59
CA TRP A 189 6.61 1.30 12.96
C TRP A 189 5.84 2.59 13.18
N GLU A 190 4.80 2.55 14.02
CA GLU A 190 3.87 3.64 14.29
C GLU A 190 3.99 4.18 15.74
N TRP A 191 4.84 5.19 16.06
CA TRP A 191 5.73 5.93 15.16
C TRP A 191 7.08 6.16 15.84
N PRO A 192 8.21 6.13 15.14
CA PRO A 192 9.50 6.47 15.74
C PRO A 192 9.49 7.93 16.22
N GLY A 193 9.98 8.17 17.43
CA GLY A 193 10.15 9.49 18.02
C GLY A 193 8.84 10.29 18.27
N SER A 194 7.67 9.63 18.15
CA SER A 194 6.37 10.28 18.30
C SER A 194 5.34 9.34 18.93
N ASP A 195 4.21 9.92 19.36
CA ASP A 195 3.09 9.17 19.90
C ASP A 195 2.49 8.19 18.85
N GLY A 196 2.11 7.02 19.32
CA GLY A 196 1.43 5.96 18.59
C GLY A 196 0.42 5.28 19.49
N ASN A 197 0.30 3.94 19.38
CA ASN A 197 -0.55 3.19 20.28
C ASN A 197 -0.06 3.29 21.75
N ALA A 198 -1.00 3.22 22.68
CA ALA A 198 -0.69 3.25 24.10
C ALA A 198 0.29 2.11 24.46
N GLY A 199 1.37 2.46 25.20
CA GLY A 199 2.41 1.51 25.59
C GLY A 199 3.62 1.45 24.64
N ASN A 200 3.59 2.14 23.51
CA ASN A 200 4.79 2.28 22.67
C ASN A 200 5.88 3.06 23.41
N VAL A 201 7.11 2.56 23.33
CA VAL A 201 8.28 3.28 23.81
C VAL A 201 8.67 4.34 22.79
N ILE A 202 8.91 5.56 23.26
CA ILE A 202 9.23 6.73 22.43
C ILE A 202 10.55 7.34 22.91
N ARG A 203 11.51 7.53 21.99
CA ARG A 203 12.82 8.16 22.29
C ARG A 203 13.18 9.20 21.24
N PRO A 204 13.88 10.28 21.62
CA PRO A 204 14.41 11.25 20.64
C PRO A 204 15.36 10.62 19.62
N GLU A 205 16.07 9.54 20.00
CA GLU A 205 17.02 8.79 19.17
C GLU A 205 16.32 7.96 18.08
N ASP A 206 15.03 7.71 18.20
CA ASP A 206 14.28 6.84 17.28
C ASP A 206 14.37 7.32 15.83
N LYS A 207 14.40 8.63 15.61
CA LYS A 207 14.58 9.23 14.28
C LYS A 207 15.85 8.75 13.60
N GLN A 208 16.96 8.82 14.32
CA GLN A 208 18.27 8.35 13.81
C GLN A 208 18.32 6.82 13.76
N ASN A 209 17.79 6.17 14.80
CA ASN A 209 17.80 4.71 14.91
C ASN A 209 16.96 4.05 13.82
N PHE A 210 15.83 4.65 13.41
CA PHE A 210 15.06 4.18 12.26
C PHE A 210 15.90 4.19 10.97
N THR A 211 16.62 5.29 10.72
CA THR A 211 17.52 5.40 9.56
C THR A 211 18.62 4.36 9.61
N LEU A 212 19.27 4.17 10.77
CA LEU A 212 20.36 3.22 10.96
C LEU A 212 19.86 1.76 10.86
N PHE A 213 18.63 1.48 11.33
CA PHE A 213 18.02 0.17 11.18
C PHE A 213 17.70 -0.15 9.71
N LEU A 214 17.17 0.80 8.95
CA LEU A 214 16.98 0.64 7.50
C LEU A 214 18.30 0.37 6.77
N ALA A 215 19.38 1.06 7.16
CA ALA A 215 20.70 0.83 6.58
C ALA A 215 21.20 -0.59 6.86
N GLU A 216 21.08 -1.06 8.10
CA GLU A 216 21.51 -2.40 8.50
C GLU A 216 20.65 -3.49 7.87
N LEU A 217 19.32 -3.33 7.87
CA LEU A 217 18.40 -4.25 7.24
C LEU A 217 18.68 -4.37 5.74
N ARG A 218 18.85 -3.24 5.05
CA ARG A 218 19.23 -3.22 3.62
C ARG A 218 20.57 -3.90 3.37
N ARG A 219 21.54 -3.71 4.23
CA ARG A 219 22.87 -4.35 4.13
C ARG A 219 22.75 -5.88 4.22
N GLN A 220 22.02 -6.39 5.19
CA GLN A 220 21.82 -7.82 5.38
C GLN A 220 20.93 -8.44 4.28
N MET A 221 19.86 -7.78 3.88
CA MET A 221 19.00 -8.23 2.76
C MET A 221 19.81 -8.36 1.48
N LYS A 222 20.66 -7.36 1.13
CA LYS A 222 21.52 -7.45 -0.06
C LYS A 222 22.57 -8.56 0.00
N ALA A 223 22.99 -8.97 1.19
CA ALA A 223 23.89 -10.10 1.36
C ALA A 223 23.15 -11.44 1.18
N TYR A 224 21.83 -11.48 1.44
CA TYR A 224 20.99 -12.65 1.25
C TYR A 224 20.46 -12.73 -0.20
N ASP A 225 19.59 -11.80 -0.62
CA ASP A 225 19.15 -11.63 -2.00
C ASP A 225 19.05 -10.15 -2.35
N ARG A 226 19.69 -9.74 -3.46
CA ARG A 226 19.70 -8.35 -3.93
C ARG A 226 18.37 -7.91 -4.52
N LYS A 227 17.42 -8.83 -4.78
CA LYS A 227 16.14 -8.56 -5.39
C LYS A 227 15.04 -8.26 -4.37
N ASP A 228 15.29 -8.59 -3.10
CA ASP A 228 14.34 -8.34 -2.03
C ASP A 228 14.10 -6.84 -1.82
N GLU A 229 12.83 -6.47 -1.76
CA GLU A 229 12.43 -5.08 -1.56
C GLU A 229 12.34 -4.71 -0.09
N LEU A 230 12.73 -3.48 0.21
CA LEU A 230 12.57 -2.87 1.52
C LEU A 230 11.67 -1.65 1.40
N THR A 231 10.55 -1.66 2.09
CA THR A 231 9.57 -0.58 2.08
C THR A 231 9.24 -0.14 3.50
N ALA A 232 8.49 0.94 3.65
CA ALA A 232 7.98 1.38 4.94
C ALA A 232 6.64 2.12 4.78
N PHE A 233 5.79 2.05 5.81
CA PHE A 233 4.63 2.90 5.99
C PHE A 233 5.02 4.14 6.82
N LEU A 234 4.62 5.32 6.38
CA LEU A 234 5.03 6.60 6.94
C LEU A 234 3.82 7.50 7.23
N PRO A 235 3.86 8.34 8.30
CA PRO A 235 2.71 9.11 8.77
C PRO A 235 2.31 10.28 7.85
N ALA A 236 1.06 10.75 8.00
CA ALA A 236 0.58 11.95 7.32
C ALA A 236 0.97 13.27 8.03
N ALA A 237 1.02 13.25 9.36
CA ALA A 237 1.22 14.46 10.14
C ALA A 237 2.66 14.99 10.03
N ALA A 238 2.83 16.24 9.59
CA ALA A 238 4.14 16.89 9.45
C ALA A 238 4.98 16.83 10.73
N ALA A 239 4.35 17.00 11.89
CA ALA A 239 5.04 16.90 13.18
C ALA A 239 5.63 15.51 13.44
N LYS A 240 4.90 14.43 13.08
CA LYS A 240 5.39 13.05 13.19
C LYS A 240 6.50 12.76 12.17
N ILE A 241 6.39 13.33 10.96
CA ILE A 241 7.46 13.23 9.95
C ILE A 241 8.75 13.87 10.49
N ASP A 242 8.65 15.07 11.05
CA ASP A 242 9.82 15.80 11.55
C ASP A 242 10.42 15.16 12.82
N ALA A 243 9.59 14.57 13.68
CA ALA A 243 10.04 13.88 14.89
C ALA A 243 10.75 12.55 14.60
N GLY A 244 10.25 11.76 13.62
CA GLY A 244 10.63 10.35 13.46
C GLY A 244 11.48 10.02 12.24
N PHE A 245 11.61 10.92 11.23
CA PHE A 245 12.18 10.50 9.94
C PHE A 245 13.22 11.49 9.39
N GLU A 246 14.40 10.97 9.06
CA GLU A 246 15.39 11.65 8.22
C GLU A 246 15.04 11.37 6.75
N VAL A 247 13.99 12.03 6.25
CA VAL A 247 13.27 11.66 5.01
C VAL A 247 14.21 11.33 3.84
N GLN A 248 15.15 12.21 3.51
CA GLN A 248 16.06 12.00 2.39
C GLN A 248 16.91 10.72 2.56
N LYS A 249 17.41 10.46 3.77
CA LYS A 249 18.21 9.26 4.07
C LYS A 249 17.34 8.02 4.05
N VAL A 250 16.15 8.07 4.66
CA VAL A 250 15.17 6.98 4.68
C VAL A 250 14.86 6.53 3.25
N PHE A 251 14.52 7.45 2.37
CA PHE A 251 14.22 7.13 0.96
C PHE A 251 15.44 6.65 0.16
N SER A 252 16.67 6.83 0.64
CA SER A 252 17.85 6.26 0.00
C SER A 252 17.96 4.75 0.21
N TYR A 253 17.43 4.23 1.31
CA TYR A 253 17.41 2.81 1.63
C TYR A 253 16.19 2.07 1.13
N LEU A 254 15.04 2.75 1.03
CA LEU A 254 13.78 2.15 0.59
C LEU A 254 13.70 2.03 -0.93
N ASP A 255 13.01 0.98 -1.41
CA ASP A 255 12.58 0.88 -2.81
C ASP A 255 11.42 1.81 -3.07
N PHE A 256 10.45 1.87 -2.16
CA PHE A 256 9.39 2.88 -2.07
C PHE A 256 8.90 3.01 -0.63
N ALA A 257 8.12 4.05 -0.35
CA ALA A 257 7.40 4.19 0.91
C ALA A 257 5.91 4.40 0.65
N THR A 258 5.07 3.78 1.46
CA THR A 258 3.65 4.07 1.51
C THR A 258 3.42 5.19 2.52
N ILE A 259 2.77 6.26 2.11
CA ILE A 259 2.44 7.38 3.00
C ILE A 259 0.97 7.34 3.38
N GLN A 260 0.67 7.61 4.64
CA GLN A 260 -0.70 7.62 5.15
C GLN A 260 -1.55 8.63 4.38
N GLY A 261 -2.66 8.18 3.79
CA GLY A 261 -3.64 9.00 3.08
C GLY A 261 -5.05 8.82 3.62
N TYR A 262 -5.15 8.40 4.88
CA TYR A 262 -6.37 8.11 5.62
C TYR A 262 -6.16 8.37 7.10
N ASP A 263 -7.23 8.26 7.90
CA ASP A 263 -7.24 8.62 9.33
C ASP A 263 -6.78 10.07 9.54
N LEU A 264 -7.11 10.92 8.57
CA LEU A 264 -6.81 12.36 8.68
C LEU A 264 -7.74 13.04 9.68
N HIS A 265 -8.98 12.53 9.79
CA HIS A 265 -9.96 12.78 10.84
C HIS A 265 -10.68 11.48 11.19
N GLY A 266 -11.07 11.32 12.45
CA GLY A 266 -11.76 10.13 12.93
C GLY A 266 -12.54 10.41 14.22
N PRO A 267 -13.34 9.45 14.69
CA PRO A 267 -14.27 9.64 15.81
C PRO A 267 -13.59 9.80 17.20
N TRP A 268 -12.28 9.86 17.24
CA TRP A 268 -11.50 10.39 18.38
C TRP A 268 -11.61 11.91 18.49
N GLU A 269 -12.13 12.59 17.46
CA GLU A 269 -12.41 14.01 17.44
C GLU A 269 -13.88 14.29 17.76
N PRO A 270 -14.20 15.40 18.45
CA PRO A 270 -15.58 15.73 18.82
C PRO A 270 -16.42 16.28 17.66
N ARG A 271 -15.88 16.30 16.45
CA ARG A 271 -16.52 16.79 15.23
C ARG A 271 -16.27 15.83 14.08
N THR A 272 -17.24 15.75 13.18
CA THR A 272 -17.09 15.03 11.91
C THR A 272 -16.02 15.66 11.04
N GLY A 273 -15.37 14.86 10.23
CA GLY A 273 -14.32 15.28 9.29
C GLY A 273 -14.13 14.30 8.14
N HIS A 274 -13.18 14.58 7.28
CA HIS A 274 -12.84 13.71 6.17
C HIS A 274 -11.79 12.67 6.57
N ASN A 275 -12.09 11.37 6.34
CA ASN A 275 -11.13 10.29 6.56
C ASN A 275 -9.87 10.43 5.70
N GLY A 276 -10.03 10.80 4.42
CA GLY A 276 -8.91 10.80 3.47
C GLY A 276 -9.12 11.75 2.29
N ASN A 277 -9.38 13.04 2.56
CA ASN A 277 -9.56 14.06 1.52
C ASN A 277 -8.30 14.25 0.68
N LEU A 278 -8.48 14.33 -0.65
CA LEU A 278 -7.38 14.54 -1.58
C LEU A 278 -6.76 15.93 -1.44
N PHE A 279 -7.59 16.96 -1.36
CA PHE A 279 -7.17 18.34 -1.18
C PHE A 279 -7.70 18.92 0.12
N THR A 280 -6.98 19.92 0.65
CA THR A 280 -7.33 20.60 1.90
C THR A 280 -8.69 21.27 1.80
N ASP A 281 -9.60 20.92 2.70
CA ASP A 281 -10.86 21.65 2.86
C ASP A 281 -10.63 22.96 3.61
N ARG A 282 -10.93 24.10 2.96
CA ARG A 282 -10.81 25.43 3.58
C ARG A 282 -11.81 25.64 4.71
N LYS A 283 -12.90 24.87 4.73
CA LYS A 283 -13.96 24.93 5.75
C LYS A 283 -13.66 24.11 7.00
N ASP A 284 -12.58 23.31 6.96
CA ASP A 284 -12.12 22.56 8.13
C ASP A 284 -11.86 23.54 9.28
N PRO A 285 -12.54 23.38 10.43
CA PRO A 285 -12.38 24.28 11.58
C PRO A 285 -11.10 24.02 12.39
N ASN A 286 -10.41 22.88 12.13
CA ASN A 286 -9.22 22.52 12.86
C ASN A 286 -8.04 23.42 12.52
N PRO A 287 -7.13 23.71 13.48
CA PRO A 287 -5.95 24.56 13.25
C PRO A 287 -4.96 23.91 12.28
N VAL A 288 -4.81 22.57 12.34
CA VAL A 288 -4.01 21.79 11.40
C VAL A 288 -4.97 21.14 10.41
N LYS A 289 -4.78 21.44 9.14
CA LYS A 289 -5.63 20.93 8.05
C LYS A 289 -4.90 19.86 7.27
N TYR A 290 -5.38 18.65 7.39
CA TYR A 290 -4.80 17.51 6.71
C TYR A 290 -5.39 17.30 5.30
N SER A 291 -4.58 16.77 4.40
CA SER A 291 -4.99 16.23 3.11
C SER A 291 -3.88 15.38 2.51
N VAL A 292 -4.25 14.49 1.60
CA VAL A 292 -3.27 13.69 0.83
C VAL A 292 -2.27 14.57 0.09
N ASP A 293 -2.74 15.66 -0.58
CA ASP A 293 -1.85 16.58 -1.31
C ASP A 293 -0.88 17.32 -0.37
N GLN A 294 -1.32 17.68 0.85
CA GLN A 294 -0.43 18.29 1.84
C GLN A 294 0.65 17.29 2.29
N THR A 295 0.26 16.06 2.64
CA THR A 295 1.20 14.99 3.02
C THR A 295 2.23 14.73 1.91
N VAL A 296 1.79 14.61 0.66
CA VAL A 296 2.69 14.44 -0.49
C VAL A 296 3.68 15.61 -0.61
N ARG A 297 3.21 16.85 -0.46
CA ARG A 297 4.10 18.04 -0.47
C ARG A 297 5.09 18.03 0.67
N ASP A 298 4.66 17.61 1.85
CA ASP A 298 5.51 17.53 3.04
C ASP A 298 6.67 16.57 2.85
N TYR A 299 6.45 15.39 2.25
CA TYR A 299 7.52 14.46 1.91
C TYR A 299 8.43 14.98 0.79
N ILE A 300 7.86 15.55 -0.27
CA ILE A 300 8.65 16.08 -1.39
C ILE A 300 9.56 17.23 -0.93
N SER A 301 9.05 18.14 -0.12
CA SER A 301 9.84 19.27 0.40
C SER A 301 11.01 18.84 1.31
N ARG A 302 10.89 17.65 1.93
CA ARG A 302 11.94 17.03 2.76
C ARG A 302 12.87 16.10 1.95
N GLY A 303 12.77 16.08 0.61
CA GLY A 303 13.69 15.37 -0.27
C GLY A 303 13.26 13.96 -0.68
N ALA A 304 12.00 13.56 -0.42
CA ALA A 304 11.49 12.29 -0.93
C ALA A 304 11.36 12.29 -2.45
N PRO A 305 11.92 11.29 -3.17
CA PRO A 305 11.73 11.16 -4.61
C PRO A 305 10.29 10.82 -4.95
N LYS A 306 9.62 11.60 -5.78
CA LYS A 306 8.20 11.42 -6.14
C LYS A 306 7.85 9.99 -6.53
N ARG A 307 8.68 9.35 -7.35
CA ARG A 307 8.45 7.97 -7.84
C ARG A 307 8.55 6.89 -6.76
N LYS A 308 9.06 7.22 -5.59
CA LYS A 308 9.10 6.33 -4.42
C LYS A 308 7.95 6.58 -3.43
N ILE A 309 7.13 7.61 -3.66
CA ILE A 309 5.97 7.91 -2.80
C ILE A 309 4.76 7.14 -3.33
N VAL A 310 4.22 6.23 -2.53
CA VAL A 310 3.01 5.45 -2.78
C VAL A 310 1.93 5.94 -1.83
N VAL A 311 0.77 6.34 -2.35
CA VAL A 311 -0.28 7.00 -1.55
C VAL A 311 -1.19 5.97 -0.90
N GLY A 312 -1.37 6.06 0.42
CA GLY A 312 -2.32 5.25 1.19
C GLY A 312 -3.77 5.60 0.88
N ILE A 313 -4.58 4.57 0.70
CA ILE A 313 -6.01 4.63 0.37
C ILE A 313 -6.77 3.78 1.39
N PRO A 314 -7.84 4.30 2.03
CA PRO A 314 -8.67 3.49 2.89
C PRO A 314 -9.68 2.67 2.07
N ALA A 315 -9.87 1.40 2.43
CA ALA A 315 -11.02 0.61 1.98
C ALA A 315 -12.12 0.57 3.06
N TYR A 316 -12.13 1.55 3.95
CA TYR A 316 -13.06 1.70 5.07
C TYR A 316 -13.43 3.17 5.26
N GLY A 317 -14.45 3.41 6.06
CA GLY A 317 -14.84 4.76 6.48
C GLY A 317 -14.67 4.98 7.96
N GLN A 318 -14.44 6.25 8.32
CA GLN A 318 -14.54 6.74 9.69
C GLN A 318 -15.93 7.32 9.94
N GLY A 319 -16.53 6.94 11.08
CA GLY A 319 -17.94 7.23 11.38
C GLY A 319 -18.20 7.82 12.75
N TRP A 320 -19.07 8.81 12.80
CA TRP A 320 -19.55 9.48 14.02
C TRP A 320 -21.05 9.33 14.16
N THR A 321 -21.55 9.36 15.41
CA THR A 321 -22.98 9.36 15.75
C THR A 321 -23.35 10.60 16.56
N GLY A 322 -24.68 10.83 16.72
CA GLY A 322 -25.21 12.01 17.38
C GLY A 322 -25.00 13.31 16.60
N VAL A 323 -24.78 13.19 15.29
CA VAL A 323 -24.54 14.32 14.39
C VAL A 323 -25.85 14.95 13.97
N THR A 324 -25.99 16.26 14.08
CA THR A 324 -27.21 16.98 13.70
C THR A 324 -26.93 18.17 12.79
N GLY A 325 -27.84 18.37 11.83
CA GLY A 325 -27.90 19.57 11.00
C GLY A 325 -27.09 19.54 9.70
N GLY A 326 -27.60 20.21 8.70
CA GLY A 326 -26.97 20.40 7.39
C GLY A 326 -26.76 19.07 6.63
N ASN A 327 -25.54 18.87 6.16
CA ASN A 327 -25.09 17.64 5.51
C ASN A 327 -24.20 16.79 6.43
N GLY A 328 -24.15 17.09 7.72
CA GLY A 328 -23.38 16.39 8.73
C GLY A 328 -21.88 16.71 8.77
N LEU A 329 -21.31 17.36 7.75
CA LEU A 329 -19.88 17.67 7.71
C LEU A 329 -19.51 18.83 8.64
N TRP A 330 -18.40 18.70 9.36
CA TRP A 330 -17.86 19.66 10.34
C TRP A 330 -18.84 19.97 11.49
N LYS A 331 -19.71 19.02 11.82
CA LYS A 331 -20.69 19.15 12.90
C LYS A 331 -20.19 18.49 14.18
N PRO A 332 -20.62 18.97 15.34
CA PRO A 332 -20.40 18.26 16.59
C PRO A 332 -20.98 16.84 16.52
N ALA A 333 -20.33 15.91 17.18
CA ALA A 333 -20.74 14.52 17.31
C ALA A 333 -20.64 14.08 18.77
N THR A 334 -21.35 13.03 19.15
CA THR A 334 -21.35 12.48 20.51
C THR A 334 -20.34 11.34 20.69
N GLY A 335 -19.81 10.80 19.60
CA GLY A 335 -18.83 9.73 19.64
C GLY A 335 -18.77 8.91 18.35
N PRO A 336 -18.10 7.75 18.40
CA PRO A 336 -18.01 6.85 17.26
C PRO A 336 -19.37 6.23 16.90
N ALA A 337 -19.66 6.13 15.61
CA ALA A 337 -20.82 5.40 15.11
C ALA A 337 -20.64 3.88 15.33
N PRO A 338 -21.73 3.09 15.45
CA PRO A 338 -21.64 1.65 15.48
C PRO A 338 -21.06 1.08 14.18
N GLY A 339 -19.92 0.41 14.26
CA GLY A 339 -19.29 -0.31 13.17
C GLY A 339 -19.26 -1.80 13.42
N LYS A 340 -19.18 -2.59 12.36
CA LYS A 340 -19.26 -4.07 12.44
C LYS A 340 -18.06 -4.68 13.18
N TRP A 341 -16.86 -4.15 12.96
CA TRP A 341 -15.61 -4.69 13.52
C TRP A 341 -15.03 -3.82 14.63
N ALA A 342 -15.24 -2.53 14.56
CA ALA A 342 -14.83 -1.58 15.59
C ALA A 342 -15.76 -0.36 15.57
N ALA A 343 -15.99 0.24 16.76
CA ALA A 343 -16.74 1.47 16.86
C ALA A 343 -16.05 2.58 16.02
N GLY A 344 -16.81 3.26 15.20
CA GLY A 344 -16.34 4.31 14.32
C GLY A 344 -15.67 3.85 13.04
N VAL A 345 -15.54 2.54 12.79
CA VAL A 345 -14.91 1.99 11.58
C VAL A 345 -15.86 1.01 10.90
N GLU A 346 -16.10 1.21 9.59
CA GLU A 346 -16.94 0.34 8.78
C GLU A 346 -16.30 0.07 7.42
N ASP A 347 -16.37 -1.19 6.96
CA ASP A 347 -15.82 -1.61 5.68
C ASP A 347 -16.53 -0.92 4.50
N TYR A 348 -15.80 -0.60 3.43
CA TYR A 348 -16.39 -0.04 2.19
C TYR A 348 -17.56 -0.90 1.68
N LYS A 349 -17.38 -2.23 1.62
CA LYS A 349 -18.41 -3.18 1.15
C LYS A 349 -19.74 -3.10 1.92
N ASP A 350 -19.71 -2.69 3.18
CA ASP A 350 -20.88 -2.50 4.02
C ASP A 350 -21.43 -1.06 3.87
N LEU A 351 -20.56 -0.06 3.81
CA LEU A 351 -20.95 1.37 3.63
C LEU A 351 -21.67 1.67 2.32
N VAL A 352 -21.35 0.98 1.23
CA VAL A 352 -22.05 1.19 -0.05
C VAL A 352 -23.53 0.84 0.00
N ASN A 353 -23.92 -0.05 0.93
CA ASN A 353 -25.29 -0.49 1.13
C ASN A 353 -25.97 0.19 2.33
N LYS A 354 -25.24 0.97 3.13
CA LYS A 354 -25.78 1.63 4.31
C LYS A 354 -26.81 2.72 3.90
N PRO A 355 -27.96 2.82 4.57
CA PRO A 355 -28.94 3.85 4.29
C PRO A 355 -28.39 5.25 4.60
N GLY A 356 -28.90 6.26 3.91
CA GLY A 356 -28.50 7.65 4.10
C GLY A 356 -28.23 8.38 2.78
N LYS A 357 -28.13 9.69 2.87
CA LYS A 357 -27.81 10.53 1.72
C LYS A 357 -26.30 10.65 1.54
N ARG A 358 -25.85 10.42 0.32
CA ARG A 358 -24.44 10.57 -0.06
C ARG A 358 -24.17 11.96 -0.58
N TYR A 359 -23.09 12.55 -0.13
CA TYR A 359 -22.61 13.86 -0.53
C TYR A 359 -21.20 13.72 -1.08
N ARG A 360 -20.91 14.51 -2.11
CA ARG A 360 -19.59 14.52 -2.76
C ARG A 360 -19.10 15.96 -2.89
N ASP A 361 -17.81 16.18 -2.63
CA ASP A 361 -17.14 17.44 -2.92
C ASP A 361 -15.93 17.18 -3.83
N LEU A 362 -16.05 17.59 -5.09
CA LEU A 362 -14.98 17.43 -6.10
C LEU A 362 -13.79 18.35 -5.84
N LEU A 363 -13.97 19.45 -5.09
CA LEU A 363 -12.86 20.35 -4.76
C LEU A 363 -11.91 19.75 -3.72
N THR A 364 -12.44 18.91 -2.84
CA THR A 364 -11.68 18.21 -1.83
C THR A 364 -11.40 16.74 -2.20
N GLY A 365 -12.06 16.21 -3.24
CA GLY A 365 -11.96 14.82 -3.65
C GLY A 365 -12.48 13.88 -2.57
N THR A 366 -13.72 14.12 -2.10
CA THR A 366 -14.29 13.40 -0.94
C THR A 366 -15.71 12.93 -1.18
N LEU A 367 -16.08 11.88 -0.46
CA LEU A 367 -17.41 11.34 -0.34
C LEU A 367 -17.76 11.12 1.14
N TRP A 368 -19.01 11.41 1.51
CA TRP A 368 -19.52 11.00 2.81
C TRP A 368 -21.00 10.65 2.75
N LEU A 369 -21.43 9.83 3.69
CA LEU A 369 -22.82 9.46 3.94
C LEU A 369 -23.31 10.17 5.19
N TYR A 370 -24.54 10.64 5.19
CA TYR A 370 -25.21 11.20 6.37
C TYR A 370 -26.72 10.83 6.34
N ASP A 371 -27.21 10.25 7.42
CA ASP A 371 -28.60 9.81 7.56
C ASP A 371 -29.45 10.68 8.48
N GLY A 372 -28.89 11.75 9.06
CA GLY A 372 -29.52 12.61 10.05
C GLY A 372 -29.02 12.39 11.48
N ASN A 373 -28.25 11.33 11.72
CA ASN A 373 -27.63 10.97 12.99
C ASN A 373 -26.20 10.44 12.83
N GLU A 374 -25.98 9.49 11.90
CA GLU A 374 -24.67 8.95 11.60
C GLU A 374 -24.05 9.66 10.40
N PHE A 375 -22.76 9.98 10.53
CA PHE A 375 -21.92 10.53 9.47
C PHE A 375 -20.75 9.55 9.22
N TRP A 376 -20.50 9.19 7.95
CA TRP A 376 -19.43 8.30 7.53
C TRP A 376 -18.64 8.91 6.38
N SER A 377 -17.37 9.19 6.59
CA SER A 377 -16.44 9.60 5.52
C SER A 377 -15.69 8.40 4.98
N TYR A 378 -15.75 8.16 3.67
CA TYR A 378 -15.13 7.00 3.02
C TYR A 378 -14.85 7.26 1.54
N ASP A 379 -14.11 6.37 0.91
CA ASP A 379 -13.82 6.43 -0.53
C ASP A 379 -14.70 5.45 -1.30
N ASP A 380 -15.10 5.83 -2.52
CA ASP A 380 -15.74 4.95 -3.50
C ASP A 380 -14.91 4.89 -4.80
N PRO A 381 -15.28 4.05 -5.78
CA PRO A 381 -14.55 3.96 -7.05
C PRO A 381 -14.35 5.30 -7.75
N ALA A 382 -15.30 6.24 -7.65
CA ALA A 382 -15.16 7.55 -8.30
C ALA A 382 -14.12 8.43 -7.59
N VAL A 383 -14.10 8.48 -6.27
CA VAL A 383 -13.03 9.15 -5.49
C VAL A 383 -11.68 8.52 -5.81
N LEU A 384 -11.60 7.19 -5.92
CA LEU A 384 -10.34 6.51 -6.23
C LEU A 384 -9.86 6.79 -7.66
N LEU A 385 -10.73 7.02 -8.63
CA LEU A 385 -10.32 7.49 -9.96
C LEU A 385 -9.68 8.88 -9.89
N GLU A 386 -10.22 9.79 -9.06
CA GLU A 386 -9.66 11.13 -8.83
C GLU A 386 -8.27 11.03 -8.15
N LYS A 387 -8.15 10.24 -7.08
CA LYS A 387 -6.87 9.99 -6.38
C LYS A 387 -5.83 9.33 -7.31
N ALA A 388 -6.24 8.36 -8.12
CA ALA A 388 -5.35 7.71 -9.07
C ALA A 388 -4.89 8.67 -10.19
N ALA A 389 -5.78 9.54 -10.69
CA ALA A 389 -5.42 10.60 -11.63
C ALA A 389 -4.42 11.58 -11.02
N TYR A 390 -4.61 11.98 -9.77
CA TYR A 390 -3.67 12.81 -9.02
C TYR A 390 -2.29 12.14 -8.92
N ILE A 391 -2.22 10.87 -8.52
CA ILE A 391 -0.98 10.09 -8.42
C ILE A 391 -0.23 10.13 -9.76
N ARG A 392 -0.94 9.86 -10.85
CA ARG A 392 -0.37 9.87 -12.20
C ARG A 392 0.13 11.26 -12.61
N LEU A 393 -0.68 12.30 -12.41
CA LEU A 393 -0.33 13.69 -12.78
C LEU A 393 0.86 14.23 -11.98
N LYS A 394 0.97 13.88 -10.71
CA LYS A 394 2.10 14.30 -9.84
C LYS A 394 3.37 13.47 -10.09
N GLY A 395 3.30 12.38 -10.84
CA GLY A 395 4.41 11.46 -11.11
C GLY A 395 4.84 10.69 -9.87
N LEU A 396 3.87 10.32 -9.00
CA LEU A 396 4.10 9.53 -7.79
C LEU A 396 4.30 8.05 -8.12
N GLY A 397 4.71 7.27 -7.12
CA GLY A 397 5.04 5.84 -7.27
C GLY A 397 3.84 4.92 -7.43
N GLY A 398 2.67 5.28 -6.92
CA GLY A 398 1.48 4.42 -6.97
C GLY A 398 0.52 4.62 -5.80
N SER A 399 -0.27 3.59 -5.52
CA SER A 399 -1.23 3.55 -4.42
C SER A 399 -1.05 2.31 -3.55
N MET A 400 -1.39 2.42 -2.28
CA MET A 400 -1.51 1.32 -1.33
C MET A 400 -2.90 1.35 -0.68
N MET A 401 -3.53 0.20 -0.50
CA MET A 401 -4.87 0.06 0.11
C MET A 401 -4.78 -0.63 1.47
N TRP A 402 -5.34 -0.01 2.50
CA TRP A 402 -5.63 -0.64 3.78
C TRP A 402 -7.16 -0.85 3.90
N SER A 403 -7.68 -2.08 3.87
CA SER A 403 -7.08 -3.36 3.51
C SER A 403 -7.97 -4.09 2.51
N ILE A 404 -7.45 -5.08 1.82
CA ILE A 404 -8.10 -5.72 0.67
C ILE A 404 -9.40 -6.45 1.04
N ASP A 405 -9.51 -6.98 2.26
CA ASP A 405 -10.68 -7.67 2.78
C ASP A 405 -11.90 -6.74 3.00
N GLN A 406 -11.67 -5.43 3.00
CA GLN A 406 -12.70 -4.40 3.16
C GLN A 406 -13.28 -3.93 1.81
N ASP A 407 -12.60 -4.21 0.68
CA ASP A 407 -13.15 -4.03 -0.67
C ASP A 407 -14.31 -5.02 -0.90
N ASP A 408 -15.14 -4.77 -1.88
CA ASP A 408 -16.23 -5.68 -2.20
C ASP A 408 -15.77 -6.94 -2.95
N ASN A 409 -16.65 -7.92 -3.05
CA ASN A 409 -16.35 -9.20 -3.72
C ASN A 409 -16.09 -9.09 -5.23
N LYS A 410 -16.27 -7.89 -5.80
CA LYS A 410 -15.95 -7.54 -7.19
C LYS A 410 -14.62 -6.81 -7.30
N ALA A 411 -13.93 -6.54 -6.20
CA ALA A 411 -12.73 -5.73 -6.11
C ALA A 411 -12.91 -4.34 -6.78
N SER A 412 -14.01 -3.67 -6.47
CA SER A 412 -14.40 -2.42 -7.14
C SER A 412 -13.41 -1.29 -6.90
N LEU A 413 -12.90 -1.13 -5.68
CA LEU A 413 -11.87 -0.14 -5.34
C LEU A 413 -10.55 -0.47 -6.03
N THR A 414 -10.11 -1.73 -5.94
CA THR A 414 -8.87 -2.21 -6.58
C THR A 414 -8.91 -2.00 -8.11
N LYS A 415 -10.04 -2.28 -8.75
CA LYS A 415 -10.23 -2.08 -10.20
C LYS A 415 -10.24 -0.61 -10.59
N ALA A 416 -10.80 0.27 -9.77
CA ALA A 416 -10.79 1.71 -10.01
C ALA A 416 -9.33 2.24 -10.05
N LEU A 417 -8.52 1.88 -9.05
CA LEU A 417 -7.09 2.23 -9.01
C LEU A 417 -6.34 1.69 -10.24
N TYR A 418 -6.56 0.42 -10.58
CA TYR A 418 -5.93 -0.21 -11.75
C TYR A 418 -6.27 0.49 -13.06
N THR A 419 -7.49 1.00 -13.22
CA THR A 419 -7.94 1.65 -14.46
C THR A 419 -7.02 2.81 -14.87
N VAL A 420 -6.49 3.54 -13.90
CA VAL A 420 -5.63 4.71 -14.13
C VAL A 420 -4.14 4.38 -13.94
N LEU A 421 -3.81 3.50 -13.01
CA LEU A 421 -2.42 3.19 -12.61
C LEU A 421 -1.85 1.90 -13.24
N ARG A 422 -2.42 1.44 -14.32
CA ARG A 422 -1.90 0.29 -15.09
C ARG A 422 -0.66 0.64 -15.91
#